data_549cdd980f1c9e4a3a5bb5f4e1c1dd1f
#
_entry.id   549cdd980f1c9e4a3a5bb5f4e1c1dd1f
#
_cell.length_a   1.000
_cell.length_b   1.000
_cell.length_c   1.000
_cell.angle_alpha   90.00
_cell.angle_beta   90.00
_cell.angle_gamma   90.00
#
_symmetry.space_group_name_H-M   'P 1'
#
loop_
_entity.id
_entity.type
_entity.pdbx_description
1 polymer ?
#
loop_
_entity_poly.entity_id
_entity_poly.type
_entity_poly.pdbx_seq_one_letter_code
_entity_poly.pdbx_strand_id
1 'polypeptide(L)'
;MELLSIIHGHGLLAAFIFLLVNLSPSSSLPQGYGLPYMTSNVKEVLGKSFDYIIVGGGTAGCPLAATLSEKFSVLLIERGGSPYENPMLLDKKYFGFPFLQTDEFSSVAQRFISRDGVPNLRGRVLGGTSTINAGFYSRASADFIKRVGWDEKLVKEAYEWAESKVVFKPLLTKWNSAVKSGLLEAGILPYNGFSWDHIAGTKIGGTVFDANRKRHISADLLERGNSSNIVVLLNATVKNIVFRSDDKGKKSIVRGIRFINSNGSINQTYESYLTQPENSSPQGDVILSAGAIGSPQILLLSGIGPKGHLGNFSIPLLLDLKGVGQDMQDNPGITLILRAKPEYRLPESPQVVGIAKDFKFVVEGFVLPVSFNATTLMRISIKLAFPESKGRLELNNTDPRQNPVVLFNYLAEEKDLRECVQMVQLVKKVARSRSIARFLGAKPLINVTSNPNELRNFCRKNVRTYYHFHGGCSIGSVIDNDYKVIGVKGLRVIDGSTLSESPGTNPMATLLMLGRYQGIKILKEREDASAFGNQQHP
;
A
#
# COMPACT_ATOMS: atom_id res chain seq x y z
N MET A 1 32.06 17.14 10.81
CA MET A 1 31.08 18.12 10.30
C MET A 1 31.02 18.15 8.78
N GLU A 2 31.54 17.14 8.06
CA GLU A 2 31.69 17.13 6.58
C GLU A 2 31.02 15.97 5.84
N LEU A 3 30.04 15.29 6.41
CA LEU A 3 29.33 14.18 5.75
C LEU A 3 27.79 14.33 5.78
N LEU A 4 27.29 15.50 6.17
CA LEU A 4 25.87 15.86 6.11
C LEU A 4 25.52 16.69 4.85
N SER A 5 26.51 17.04 3.99
CA SER A 5 26.30 17.86 2.79
C SER A 5 26.14 17.09 1.47
N ILE A 6 26.15 15.77 1.49
CA ILE A 6 26.10 14.96 0.23
C ILE A 6 24.66 14.70 -0.26
N ILE A 7 23.64 15.16 0.48
CA ILE A 7 22.23 15.04 0.03
C ILE A 7 21.66 16.38 -0.48
N HIS A 8 22.43 17.48 -0.43
CA HIS A 8 22.04 18.79 -0.94
C HIS A 8 23.10 19.33 -1.90
N GLY A 9 23.34 18.68 -3.00
CA GLY A 9 24.29 19.15 -3.98
C GLY A 9 23.83 18.86 -5.41
N HIS A 10 23.24 19.86 -5.99
CA HIS A 10 23.31 20.32 -7.38
C HIS A 10 23.82 19.35 -8.45
N GLY A 11 23.08 19.40 -9.56
CA GLY A 11 23.36 18.76 -10.83
C GLY A 11 24.82 18.82 -11.26
N LEU A 12 25.35 17.67 -11.52
CA LEU A 12 26.40 17.47 -12.47
C LEU A 12 25.78 16.71 -13.64
N LEU A 13 25.63 17.46 -14.72
CA LEU A 13 25.38 16.99 -16.06
C LEU A 13 26.50 15.99 -16.42
N ALA A 14 26.29 14.72 -16.16
CA ALA A 14 27.08 13.67 -16.75
C ALA A 14 26.28 13.17 -17.96
N ALA A 15 26.65 13.66 -19.12
CA ALA A 15 26.30 13.06 -20.40
C ALA A 15 26.80 11.62 -20.39
N PHE A 16 25.93 10.67 -20.08
CA PHE A 16 26.15 9.26 -20.33
C PHE A 16 25.29 8.86 -21.53
N ILE A 17 26.01 8.42 -22.54
CA ILE A 17 25.57 7.81 -23.78
C ILE A 17 24.37 6.91 -23.48
N PHE A 18 23.19 7.37 -23.88
CA PHE A 18 22.03 6.56 -24.13
C PHE A 18 22.39 5.57 -25.23
N LEU A 19 22.63 4.32 -24.89
CA LEU A 19 22.28 3.24 -25.79
C LEU A 19 20.74 3.22 -25.84
N LEU A 20 20.20 4.12 -26.64
CA LEU A 20 18.86 4.06 -27.15
C LEU A 20 18.81 2.78 -28.00
N VAL A 21 18.36 1.70 -27.40
CA VAL A 21 17.62 0.72 -28.16
C VAL A 21 16.32 1.43 -28.50
N ASN A 22 16.28 2.01 -29.68
CA ASN A 22 15.05 2.46 -30.33
C ASN A 22 14.19 1.20 -30.56
N LEU A 23 13.39 0.84 -29.59
CA LEU A 23 12.24 -0.01 -29.80
C LEU A 23 11.11 0.89 -30.27
N SER A 24 10.94 0.94 -31.57
CA SER A 24 9.76 1.50 -32.22
C SER A 24 8.50 0.92 -31.54
N PRO A 25 7.44 1.73 -31.34
CA PRO A 25 6.17 1.25 -30.78
C PRO A 25 5.33 0.56 -31.86
N SER A 26 5.80 -0.58 -32.36
CA SER A 26 5.02 -1.50 -33.20
C SER A 26 5.70 -2.86 -33.25
N SER A 27 5.63 -3.58 -32.16
CA SER A 27 5.74 -5.03 -32.20
C SER A 27 4.71 -5.56 -31.17
N SER A 28 3.76 -6.33 -31.70
CA SER A 28 2.92 -7.23 -30.92
C SER A 28 3.79 -7.90 -29.85
N LEU A 29 3.45 -7.69 -28.57
CA LEU A 29 4.08 -8.34 -27.43
C LEU A 29 4.13 -9.85 -27.68
N PRO A 30 5.22 -10.54 -27.29
CA PRO A 30 5.24 -11.99 -27.31
C PRO A 30 4.07 -12.46 -26.45
N GLN A 31 3.16 -13.27 -27.01
CA GLN A 31 2.13 -13.99 -26.27
C GLN A 31 2.81 -14.77 -25.15
N GLY A 32 2.61 -14.33 -23.86
CA GLY A 32 3.08 -15.12 -22.73
C GLY A 32 3.34 -14.41 -21.40
N TYR A 33 3.36 -13.09 -21.32
CA TYR A 33 3.71 -12.37 -20.09
C TYR A 33 2.59 -11.49 -19.49
N GLY A 34 1.33 -11.86 -19.63
CA GLY A 34 0.21 -11.14 -19.03
C GLY A 34 -1.00 -12.04 -18.83
N LEU A 35 -1.89 -11.65 -17.95
CA LEU A 35 -3.19 -12.29 -17.81
C LEU A 35 -4.04 -11.92 -19.05
N PRO A 36 -4.77 -12.86 -19.67
CA PRO A 36 -5.43 -12.66 -20.97
C PRO A 36 -6.53 -11.57 -20.95
N TYR A 37 -6.98 -11.17 -19.77
CA TYR A 37 -7.99 -10.14 -19.54
C TYR A 37 -7.42 -8.78 -19.17
N MET A 38 -6.09 -8.60 -19.28
CA MET A 38 -5.43 -7.29 -19.11
C MET A 38 -5.32 -6.56 -20.44
N THR A 39 -5.62 -5.27 -20.40
CA THR A 39 -5.53 -4.37 -21.56
C THR A 39 -5.12 -2.96 -21.13
N SER A 40 -4.47 -2.22 -22.03
CA SER A 40 -4.29 -0.76 -21.93
C SER A 40 -5.15 -0.03 -22.96
N ASN A 41 -5.95 -0.76 -23.73
CA ASN A 41 -6.81 -0.19 -24.77
C ASN A 41 -8.16 0.24 -24.16
N VAL A 42 -8.35 1.54 -23.99
CA VAL A 42 -9.60 2.09 -23.44
C VAL A 42 -10.84 1.73 -24.24
N LYS A 43 -10.70 1.43 -25.55
CA LYS A 43 -11.85 1.03 -26.39
C LYS A 43 -12.51 -0.28 -25.94
N GLU A 44 -11.77 -1.13 -25.25
CA GLU A 44 -12.30 -2.40 -24.74
C GLU A 44 -13.30 -2.26 -23.61
N VAL A 45 -13.34 -1.11 -22.94
CA VAL A 45 -14.27 -0.81 -21.84
C VAL A 45 -15.29 0.27 -22.20
N LEU A 46 -15.10 0.99 -23.32
CA LEU A 46 -16.03 2.02 -23.74
C LEU A 46 -17.39 1.42 -24.12
N GLY A 47 -18.46 2.01 -23.61
CA GLY A 47 -19.83 1.57 -23.87
C GLY A 47 -20.21 0.27 -23.18
N LYS A 48 -19.31 -0.35 -22.41
CA LYS A 48 -19.62 -1.53 -21.58
C LYS A 48 -20.03 -1.12 -20.18
N SER A 49 -20.92 -1.91 -19.59
CA SER A 49 -21.33 -1.80 -18.20
C SER A 49 -20.83 -3.01 -17.43
N PHE A 50 -20.53 -2.81 -16.14
CA PHE A 50 -20.01 -3.83 -15.23
C PHE A 50 -20.84 -3.85 -13.96
N ASP A 51 -20.98 -5.02 -13.34
CA ASP A 51 -21.64 -5.12 -12.04
C ASP A 51 -20.83 -4.43 -10.96
N TYR A 52 -19.51 -4.56 -11.03
CA TYR A 52 -18.59 -3.87 -10.12
C TYR A 52 -17.46 -3.17 -10.88
N ILE A 53 -17.15 -1.96 -10.44
CA ILE A 53 -15.98 -1.21 -10.92
C ILE A 53 -15.04 -0.98 -9.73
N ILE A 54 -13.86 -1.61 -9.75
CA ILE A 54 -12.87 -1.49 -8.69
C ILE A 54 -11.79 -0.52 -9.15
N VAL A 55 -11.60 0.55 -8.40
CA VAL A 55 -10.63 1.61 -8.70
C VAL A 55 -9.35 1.39 -7.89
N GLY A 56 -8.32 0.93 -8.57
CA GLY A 56 -7.00 0.61 -8.00
C GLY A 56 -6.75 -0.90 -7.92
N GLY A 57 -5.87 -1.40 -8.79
CA GLY A 57 -5.39 -2.77 -8.82
C GLY A 57 -4.25 -3.00 -7.81
N GLY A 58 -4.44 -2.57 -6.57
CA GLY A 58 -3.46 -2.68 -5.50
C GLY A 58 -3.63 -3.91 -4.60
N THR A 59 -3.04 -3.83 -3.41
CA THR A 59 -2.98 -4.94 -2.44
C THR A 59 -4.36 -5.46 -2.03
N ALA A 60 -5.36 -4.59 -1.86
CA ALA A 60 -6.73 -5.00 -1.56
C ALA A 60 -7.59 -5.17 -2.83
N GLY A 61 -7.38 -4.35 -3.86
CA GLY A 61 -8.20 -4.34 -5.06
C GLY A 61 -8.08 -5.62 -5.90
N CYS A 62 -6.89 -6.22 -6.02
CA CYS A 62 -6.70 -7.46 -6.78
C CYS A 62 -7.45 -8.66 -6.17
N PRO A 63 -7.31 -9.01 -4.87
CA PRO A 63 -8.07 -10.10 -4.28
C PRO A 63 -9.58 -9.82 -4.26
N LEU A 64 -10.00 -8.56 -4.12
CA LEU A 64 -11.40 -8.16 -4.22
C LEU A 64 -11.95 -8.42 -5.62
N ALA A 65 -11.22 -8.00 -6.67
CA ALA A 65 -11.61 -8.21 -8.06
C ALA A 65 -11.70 -9.70 -8.40
N ALA A 66 -10.71 -10.49 -8.00
CA ALA A 66 -10.73 -11.94 -8.17
C ALA A 66 -11.97 -12.56 -7.53
N THR A 67 -12.30 -12.15 -6.29
CA THR A 67 -13.45 -12.69 -5.56
C THR A 67 -14.76 -12.32 -6.21
N LEU A 68 -14.99 -11.06 -6.57
CA LEU A 68 -16.26 -10.64 -7.18
C LEU A 68 -16.45 -11.22 -8.57
N SER A 69 -15.36 -11.42 -9.34
CA SER A 69 -15.42 -12.02 -10.67
C SER A 69 -15.87 -13.49 -10.67
N GLU A 70 -15.87 -14.16 -9.53
CA GLU A 70 -16.42 -15.52 -9.42
C GLU A 70 -17.87 -15.59 -9.92
N LYS A 71 -18.66 -14.51 -9.73
CA LYS A 71 -20.10 -14.48 -10.06
C LYS A 71 -20.53 -13.30 -10.91
N PHE A 72 -19.79 -12.19 -10.93
CA PHE A 72 -20.21 -10.91 -11.51
C PHE A 72 -19.17 -10.35 -12.48
N SER A 73 -19.63 -9.50 -13.42
CA SER A 73 -18.75 -8.77 -14.32
C SER A 73 -18.01 -7.67 -13.55
N VAL A 74 -16.68 -7.64 -13.66
CA VAL A 74 -15.79 -6.73 -12.91
C VAL A 74 -14.87 -5.96 -13.85
N LEU A 75 -14.85 -4.65 -13.74
CA LEU A 75 -13.79 -3.80 -14.27
C LEU A 75 -12.83 -3.46 -13.12
N LEU A 76 -11.58 -3.90 -13.23
CA LEU A 76 -10.49 -3.42 -12.38
C LEU A 76 -9.69 -2.38 -13.17
N ILE A 77 -9.63 -1.14 -12.66
CA ILE A 77 -8.91 -0.05 -13.32
C ILE A 77 -7.69 0.36 -12.50
N GLU A 78 -6.50 0.37 -13.15
CA GLU A 78 -5.22 0.70 -12.53
C GLU A 78 -4.50 1.81 -13.30
N ARG A 79 -3.99 2.79 -12.57
CA ARG A 79 -3.28 3.95 -13.14
C ARG A 79 -1.87 3.63 -13.66
N GLY A 80 -1.26 2.56 -13.15
CA GLY A 80 0.04 2.05 -13.56
C GLY A 80 -0.04 0.97 -14.64
N GLY A 81 1.14 0.54 -15.09
CA GLY A 81 1.27 -0.53 -16.09
C GLY A 81 1.35 -1.93 -15.47
N SER A 82 1.68 -2.90 -16.32
CA SER A 82 1.87 -4.29 -15.95
C SER A 82 3.21 -4.51 -15.23
N PRO A 83 3.26 -5.19 -14.08
CA PRO A 83 4.51 -5.58 -13.44
C PRO A 83 5.24 -6.69 -14.20
N TYR A 84 4.52 -7.47 -14.98
CA TYR A 84 5.06 -8.63 -15.71
C TYR A 84 5.93 -8.21 -16.91
N GLU A 85 5.82 -6.97 -17.35
CA GLU A 85 6.68 -6.38 -18.39
C GLU A 85 8.02 -5.86 -17.84
N ASN A 86 8.19 -5.85 -16.51
CA ASN A 86 9.41 -5.38 -15.85
C ASN A 86 10.01 -6.45 -14.93
N PRO A 87 10.93 -7.28 -15.42
CA PRO A 87 11.55 -8.37 -14.64
C PRO A 87 12.22 -7.90 -13.34
N MET A 88 12.68 -6.63 -13.28
CA MET A 88 13.31 -6.08 -12.08
C MET A 88 12.33 -5.99 -10.89
N LEU A 89 11.02 -5.91 -11.14
CA LEU A 89 10.01 -5.88 -10.08
C LEU A 89 9.78 -7.26 -9.47
N LEU A 90 10.00 -8.31 -10.25
CA LEU A 90 9.62 -9.67 -9.89
C LEU A 90 10.79 -10.56 -9.48
N ASP A 91 12.04 -10.13 -9.61
CA ASP A 91 13.22 -10.86 -9.14
C ASP A 91 13.79 -10.24 -7.86
N LYS A 92 13.92 -11.06 -6.80
CA LYS A 92 14.52 -10.68 -5.51
C LYS A 92 15.93 -10.07 -5.64
N LYS A 93 16.67 -10.40 -6.70
CA LYS A 93 17.99 -9.84 -7.00
C LYS A 93 17.94 -8.31 -7.08
N TYR A 94 16.83 -7.76 -7.55
CA TYR A 94 16.61 -6.32 -7.70
C TYR A 94 15.80 -5.71 -6.56
N PHE A 95 15.70 -6.40 -5.42
CA PHE A 95 15.03 -5.86 -4.24
C PHE A 95 15.60 -4.48 -3.88
N GLY A 96 14.73 -3.49 -3.76
CA GLY A 96 15.09 -2.12 -3.42
C GLY A 96 15.48 -1.22 -4.62
N PHE A 97 15.74 -1.76 -5.81
CA PHE A 97 16.04 -0.94 -7.00
C PHE A 97 14.89 -0.01 -7.41
N PRO A 98 13.59 -0.38 -7.29
CA PRO A 98 12.50 0.54 -7.57
C PRO A 98 12.56 1.83 -6.75
N PHE A 99 13.20 1.82 -5.58
CA PHE A 99 13.38 3.01 -4.74
C PHE A 99 14.46 3.98 -5.24
N LEU A 100 15.28 3.55 -6.20
CA LEU A 100 16.29 4.39 -6.84
C LEU A 100 15.75 5.12 -8.08
N GLN A 101 14.65 4.61 -8.67
CA GLN A 101 13.99 5.17 -9.84
C GLN A 101 12.63 5.74 -9.43
N THR A 102 12.65 6.92 -8.86
CA THR A 102 11.43 7.53 -8.32
C THR A 102 11.21 8.90 -8.90
N ASP A 103 10.08 9.09 -9.53
CA ASP A 103 9.56 10.39 -9.95
C ASP A 103 8.07 10.51 -9.58
N GLU A 104 7.50 11.67 -9.85
CA GLU A 104 6.09 11.93 -9.57
C GLU A 104 5.17 11.38 -10.68
N PHE A 105 5.65 11.21 -11.91
CA PHE A 105 4.76 11.05 -13.08
C PHE A 105 4.88 9.71 -13.80
N SER A 106 6.06 9.08 -13.87
CA SER A 106 6.31 7.93 -14.75
C SER A 106 6.75 6.66 -14.03
N SER A 107 7.47 6.78 -12.90
CA SER A 107 8.03 5.62 -12.20
C SER A 107 6.98 4.72 -11.54
N VAL A 108 7.31 3.44 -11.40
CA VAL A 108 6.47 2.47 -10.66
C VAL A 108 6.39 2.77 -9.15
N ALA A 109 7.37 3.52 -8.63
CA ALA A 109 7.41 4.01 -7.26
C ALA A 109 7.24 5.54 -7.29
N GLN A 110 6.00 5.99 -7.19
CA GLN A 110 5.67 7.42 -7.20
C GLN A 110 6.13 8.09 -5.90
N ARG A 111 7.02 9.08 -6.02
CA ARG A 111 7.57 9.84 -4.89
C ARG A 111 6.67 10.99 -4.50
N PHE A 112 6.59 11.26 -3.21
CA PHE A 112 6.10 12.53 -2.65
C PHE A 112 6.83 12.85 -1.34
N ILE A 113 6.74 14.10 -0.91
CA ILE A 113 7.27 14.56 0.37
C ILE A 113 6.07 15.01 1.21
N SER A 114 5.89 14.43 2.40
CA SER A 114 4.84 14.88 3.31
C SER A 114 5.14 16.30 3.84
N ARG A 115 4.14 17.00 4.34
CA ARG A 115 4.34 18.31 5.00
C ARG A 115 5.27 18.26 6.21
N ASP A 116 5.46 17.07 6.77
CA ASP A 116 6.45 16.80 7.82
C ASP A 116 7.90 16.83 7.29
N GLY A 117 8.11 17.00 5.98
CA GLY A 117 9.42 16.94 5.33
C GLY A 117 9.96 15.53 5.14
N VAL A 118 9.16 14.49 5.35
CA VAL A 118 9.57 13.09 5.21
C VAL A 118 9.34 12.61 3.77
N PRO A 119 10.37 12.09 3.08
CA PRO A 119 10.23 11.47 1.75
C PRO A 119 9.43 10.17 1.84
N ASN A 120 8.47 10.02 0.93
CA ASN A 120 7.52 8.91 0.87
C ASN A 120 7.43 8.36 -0.55
N LEU A 121 6.93 7.12 -0.68
CA LEU A 121 6.69 6.42 -1.95
C LEU A 121 5.37 5.66 -1.90
N ARG A 122 4.71 5.56 -3.05
CA ARG A 122 3.54 4.66 -3.24
C ARG A 122 3.61 3.96 -4.59
N GLY A 123 3.06 2.75 -4.69
CA GLY A 123 3.03 2.00 -5.93
C GLY A 123 2.17 2.66 -7.01
N ARG A 124 2.64 2.62 -8.27
CA ARG A 124 1.90 2.97 -9.47
C ARG A 124 2.13 1.87 -10.51
N VAL A 125 1.54 0.73 -10.26
CA VAL A 125 1.70 -0.51 -11.02
C VAL A 125 0.62 -1.48 -10.57
N LEU A 126 0.17 -2.38 -11.41
CA LEU A 126 -0.72 -3.45 -11.00
C LEU A 126 -0.08 -4.29 -9.88
N GLY A 127 -0.85 -4.62 -8.85
CA GLY A 127 -0.35 -5.13 -7.58
C GLY A 127 -0.07 -4.04 -6.55
N GLY A 128 -0.06 -2.75 -6.97
CA GLY A 128 0.15 -1.61 -6.08
C GLY A 128 1.48 -1.67 -5.32
N THR A 129 1.46 -1.22 -4.06
CA THR A 129 2.67 -1.21 -3.23
C THR A 129 3.19 -2.62 -2.87
N SER A 130 2.36 -3.69 -2.98
CA SER A 130 2.85 -5.07 -2.79
C SER A 130 3.91 -5.47 -3.84
N THR A 131 3.91 -4.83 -5.00
CA THR A 131 4.87 -5.07 -6.09
C THR A 131 6.26 -4.50 -5.78
N ILE A 132 6.36 -3.45 -4.98
CA ILE A 132 7.62 -2.74 -4.70
C ILE A 132 8.08 -2.80 -3.25
N ASN A 133 7.28 -3.33 -2.33
CA ASN A 133 7.57 -3.38 -0.89
C ASN A 133 8.72 -4.34 -0.52
N ALA A 134 9.01 -4.42 0.78
CA ALA A 134 10.06 -5.31 1.31
C ALA A 134 9.72 -6.81 1.24
N GLY A 135 8.48 -7.17 0.94
CA GLY A 135 8.04 -8.55 0.78
C GLY A 135 7.97 -9.37 2.07
N PHE A 136 8.04 -8.72 3.23
CA PHE A 136 7.82 -9.37 4.52
C PHE A 136 6.34 -9.56 4.78
N TYR A 137 5.97 -10.74 5.29
CA TYR A 137 4.58 -11.10 5.57
C TYR A 137 4.37 -11.48 7.03
N SER A 138 3.36 -10.88 7.67
CA SER A 138 2.86 -11.24 8.99
C SER A 138 1.39 -10.85 9.09
N ARG A 139 0.53 -11.76 9.59
CA ARG A 139 -0.89 -11.47 9.86
C ARG A 139 -1.01 -10.40 10.94
N ALA A 140 -2.13 -9.71 11.01
CA ALA A 140 -2.48 -8.89 12.16
C ALA A 140 -2.69 -9.75 13.41
N SER A 141 -2.56 -9.15 14.59
CA SER A 141 -2.84 -9.85 15.85
C SER A 141 -4.33 -10.20 16.01
N ALA A 142 -4.62 -11.26 16.77
CA ALA A 142 -6.01 -11.62 17.09
C ALA A 142 -6.75 -10.48 17.80
N ASP A 143 -6.05 -9.73 18.67
CA ASP A 143 -6.63 -8.58 19.36
C ASP A 143 -7.03 -7.46 18.41
N PHE A 144 -6.22 -7.20 17.36
CA PHE A 144 -6.59 -6.25 16.32
C PHE A 144 -7.88 -6.69 15.60
N ILE A 145 -7.96 -7.96 15.19
CA ILE A 145 -9.13 -8.53 14.49
C ILE A 145 -10.40 -8.35 15.34
N LYS A 146 -10.32 -8.66 16.66
CA LYS A 146 -11.42 -8.49 17.61
C LYS A 146 -11.84 -7.02 17.77
N ARG A 147 -10.87 -6.10 17.92
CA ARG A 147 -11.18 -4.66 18.06
C ARG A 147 -11.86 -4.09 16.83
N VAL A 148 -11.46 -4.52 15.64
CA VAL A 148 -12.10 -4.07 14.38
C VAL A 148 -13.46 -4.72 14.14
N GLY A 149 -13.79 -5.79 14.90
CA GLY A 149 -15.08 -6.48 14.82
C GLY A 149 -15.25 -7.36 13.58
N TRP A 150 -14.15 -7.85 12.99
CA TRP A 150 -14.22 -8.77 11.87
C TRP A 150 -14.52 -10.20 12.32
N ASP A 151 -15.30 -10.93 11.50
CA ASP A 151 -15.55 -12.36 11.71
C ASP A 151 -14.24 -13.16 11.64
N GLU A 152 -13.82 -13.75 12.77
CA GLU A 152 -12.53 -14.43 12.89
C GLU A 152 -12.40 -15.64 11.95
N LYS A 153 -13.51 -16.36 11.70
CA LYS A 153 -13.51 -17.53 10.80
C LYS A 153 -13.30 -17.09 9.36
N LEU A 154 -14.02 -16.07 8.92
CA LEU A 154 -13.90 -15.53 7.58
C LEU A 154 -12.54 -14.85 7.36
N VAL A 155 -12.01 -14.16 8.40
CA VAL A 155 -10.65 -13.60 8.38
C VAL A 155 -9.62 -14.70 8.15
N LYS A 156 -9.72 -15.81 8.86
CA LYS A 156 -8.81 -16.95 8.71
C LYS A 156 -8.88 -17.52 7.29
N GLU A 157 -10.07 -17.77 6.78
CA GLU A 157 -10.29 -18.25 5.40
C GLU A 157 -9.66 -17.29 4.36
N ALA A 158 -9.89 -15.98 4.53
CA ALA A 158 -9.36 -14.97 3.61
C ALA A 158 -7.83 -14.88 3.65
N TYR A 159 -7.20 -15.03 4.82
CA TYR A 159 -5.74 -15.14 4.94
C TYR A 159 -5.23 -16.38 4.21
N GLU A 160 -5.76 -17.56 4.51
CA GLU A 160 -5.33 -18.83 3.93
C GLU A 160 -5.47 -18.84 2.40
N TRP A 161 -6.55 -18.24 1.91
CA TRP A 161 -6.76 -18.07 0.47
C TRP A 161 -5.66 -17.25 -0.20
N ALA A 162 -5.25 -16.12 0.37
CA ALA A 162 -4.18 -15.31 -0.18
C ALA A 162 -2.80 -15.97 -0.01
N GLU A 163 -2.52 -16.50 1.18
CA GLU A 163 -1.25 -17.10 1.56
C GLU A 163 -0.86 -18.27 0.68
N SER A 164 -1.82 -19.13 0.35
CA SER A 164 -1.58 -20.31 -0.49
C SER A 164 -1.11 -19.99 -1.92
N LYS A 165 -1.14 -18.71 -2.35
CA LYS A 165 -0.68 -18.28 -3.68
C LYS A 165 0.56 -17.39 -3.61
N VAL A 166 0.63 -16.46 -2.65
CA VAL A 166 1.61 -15.37 -2.70
C VAL A 166 2.56 -15.33 -1.49
N VAL A 167 2.48 -16.31 -0.57
CA VAL A 167 3.30 -16.30 0.66
C VAL A 167 4.06 -17.61 0.83
N PHE A 168 5.33 -17.49 1.18
CA PHE A 168 6.25 -18.61 1.31
C PHE A 168 7.00 -18.54 2.64
N LYS A 169 7.47 -19.71 3.13
CA LYS A 169 8.42 -19.79 4.22
C LYS A 169 9.81 -19.46 3.66
N PRO A 170 10.53 -18.46 4.21
CA PRO A 170 11.84 -18.10 3.69
C PRO A 170 12.93 -19.08 4.11
N LEU A 171 13.94 -19.22 3.25
CA LEU A 171 15.25 -19.75 3.64
C LEU A 171 16.09 -18.59 4.17
N LEU A 172 16.54 -18.69 5.44
CA LEU A 172 17.30 -17.61 6.07
C LEU A 172 18.66 -17.46 5.42
N THR A 173 18.96 -16.24 5.00
CA THR A 173 20.30 -15.85 4.57
C THR A 173 21.24 -15.66 5.77
N LYS A 174 22.54 -15.52 5.52
CA LYS A 174 23.54 -15.22 6.56
C LYS A 174 23.19 -13.93 7.30
N TRP A 175 22.75 -12.88 6.57
CA TRP A 175 22.34 -11.61 7.15
C TRP A 175 21.08 -11.78 8.04
N ASN A 176 20.04 -12.41 7.54
CA ASN A 176 18.82 -12.63 8.33
C ASN A 176 19.07 -13.53 9.56
N SER A 177 20.00 -14.48 9.46
CA SER A 177 20.44 -15.28 10.62
C SER A 177 21.17 -14.43 11.66
N ALA A 178 22.00 -13.48 11.22
CA ALA A 178 22.64 -12.54 12.13
C ALA A 178 21.64 -11.57 12.78
N VAL A 179 20.66 -11.09 12.02
CA VAL A 179 19.56 -10.27 12.55
C VAL A 179 18.80 -11.04 13.63
N LYS A 180 18.43 -12.32 13.37
CA LYS A 180 17.80 -13.20 14.35
C LYS A 180 18.59 -13.24 15.66
N SER A 181 19.88 -13.58 15.57
CA SER A 181 20.73 -13.68 16.74
C SER A 181 20.90 -12.33 17.44
N GLY A 182 21.05 -11.24 16.69
CA GLY A 182 21.18 -9.90 17.25
C GLY A 182 19.93 -9.42 17.99
N LEU A 183 18.74 -9.79 17.53
CA LEU A 183 17.49 -9.52 18.23
C LEU A 183 17.41 -10.27 19.56
N LEU A 184 17.80 -11.56 19.59
CA LEU A 184 17.85 -12.38 20.79
C LEU A 184 18.90 -11.84 21.79
N GLU A 185 20.10 -11.48 21.32
CA GLU A 185 21.13 -10.86 22.14
C GLU A 185 20.68 -9.52 22.73
N ALA A 186 19.82 -8.77 22.02
CA ALA A 186 19.21 -7.54 22.50
C ALA A 186 18.07 -7.78 23.50
N GLY A 187 17.67 -9.03 23.76
CA GLY A 187 16.64 -9.40 24.73
C GLY A 187 15.22 -9.37 24.14
N ILE A 188 15.06 -9.46 22.83
CA ILE A 188 13.73 -9.60 22.20
C ILE A 188 13.37 -11.09 22.17
N LEU A 189 12.84 -11.55 23.29
CA LEU A 189 12.54 -12.95 23.61
C LEU A 189 11.02 -13.17 23.71
N PRO A 190 10.55 -14.45 23.52
CA PRO A 190 11.28 -15.64 23.16
C PRO A 190 11.61 -15.73 21.66
N TYR A 191 12.34 -16.75 21.23
CA TYR A 191 12.42 -17.14 19.83
C TYR A 191 11.26 -18.07 19.48
N ASN A 192 10.41 -17.64 18.56
CA ASN A 192 9.17 -18.33 18.21
C ASN A 192 9.27 -19.19 16.92
N GLY A 193 10.47 -19.34 16.35
CA GLY A 193 10.60 -20.06 15.09
C GLY A 193 9.93 -19.35 13.93
N PHE A 194 9.34 -20.12 13.01
CA PHE A 194 8.54 -19.61 11.90
C PHE A 194 7.07 -19.50 12.30
N SER A 195 6.49 -18.33 12.06
CA SER A 195 5.04 -18.12 12.21
C SER A 195 4.58 -16.97 11.32
N TRP A 196 3.37 -17.07 10.77
CA TRP A 196 2.70 -15.95 10.11
C TRP A 196 2.02 -15.00 11.09
N ASP A 197 1.75 -15.43 12.31
CA ASP A 197 1.02 -14.65 13.30
C ASP A 197 1.88 -13.53 13.90
N HIS A 198 1.26 -12.42 14.27
CA HIS A 198 1.91 -11.32 14.97
C HIS A 198 2.05 -11.65 16.46
N ILE A 199 3.19 -12.19 16.86
CA ILE A 199 3.47 -12.65 18.22
C ILE A 199 4.72 -11.98 18.79
N ALA A 200 4.70 -11.63 20.08
CA ALA A 200 5.83 -10.99 20.75
C ALA A 200 7.06 -11.88 20.78
N GLY A 201 8.24 -11.29 20.64
CA GLY A 201 9.52 -11.97 20.58
C GLY A 201 10.19 -11.91 19.21
N THR A 202 11.21 -12.71 19.00
CA THR A 202 11.91 -12.85 17.71
C THR A 202 11.31 -14.00 16.91
N LYS A 203 10.88 -13.73 15.67
CA LYS A 203 10.33 -14.76 14.79
C LYS A 203 10.82 -14.63 13.36
N ILE A 204 10.73 -15.75 12.63
CA ILE A 204 10.80 -15.77 11.17
C ILE A 204 9.38 -15.55 10.66
N GLY A 205 9.15 -14.54 9.83
CA GLY A 205 7.87 -14.29 9.17
C GLY A 205 7.79 -14.94 7.80
N GLY A 206 6.67 -14.74 7.11
CA GLY A 206 6.52 -15.11 5.70
C GLY A 206 7.27 -14.16 4.77
N THR A 207 7.43 -14.59 3.53
CA THR A 207 7.97 -13.79 2.44
C THR A 207 7.15 -13.95 1.18
N VAL A 208 7.11 -12.93 0.34
CA VAL A 208 6.50 -13.02 -1.01
C VAL A 208 7.47 -13.52 -2.08
N PHE A 209 8.69 -13.87 -1.70
CA PHE A 209 9.68 -14.45 -2.62
C PHE A 209 9.70 -15.96 -2.48
N ASP A 210 9.49 -16.66 -3.59
CA ASP A 210 9.56 -18.12 -3.65
C ASP A 210 11.02 -18.64 -3.60
N ALA A 211 11.17 -19.97 -3.67
CA ALA A 211 12.48 -20.62 -3.66
C ALA A 211 13.35 -20.25 -4.89
N ASN A 212 12.73 -19.88 -6.00
CA ASN A 212 13.39 -19.43 -7.22
C ASN A 212 13.69 -17.93 -7.22
N ARG A 213 13.45 -17.24 -6.08
CA ARG A 213 13.65 -15.80 -5.88
C ARG A 213 12.65 -14.93 -6.64
N LYS A 214 11.62 -15.50 -7.25
CA LYS A 214 10.53 -14.76 -7.87
C LYS A 214 9.66 -14.11 -6.79
N ARG A 215 9.35 -12.83 -6.98
CA ARG A 215 8.35 -12.12 -6.18
C ARG A 215 6.96 -12.51 -6.64
N HIS A 216 6.11 -12.84 -5.69
CA HIS A 216 4.67 -12.96 -5.86
C HIS A 216 3.97 -11.72 -5.31
N ILE A 217 2.96 -11.26 -6.01
CA ILE A 217 2.30 -9.96 -5.76
C ILE A 217 0.79 -10.13 -5.69
N SER A 218 0.08 -9.12 -5.21
CA SER A 218 -1.39 -9.20 -5.14
C SER A 218 -2.05 -9.42 -6.51
N ALA A 219 -1.42 -8.98 -7.60
CA ALA A 219 -1.92 -9.23 -8.95
C ALA A 219 -1.95 -10.72 -9.33
N ASP A 220 -1.08 -11.56 -8.76
CA ASP A 220 -1.10 -13.01 -9.00
C ASP A 220 -2.37 -13.67 -8.45
N LEU A 221 -3.07 -13.00 -7.53
CA LEU A 221 -4.37 -13.47 -7.01
C LEU A 221 -5.50 -13.34 -8.04
N LEU A 222 -5.35 -12.49 -9.06
CA LEU A 222 -6.32 -12.35 -10.14
C LEU A 222 -6.51 -13.66 -10.92
N GLU A 223 -5.48 -14.52 -10.97
CA GLU A 223 -5.57 -15.86 -11.58
C GLU A 223 -6.59 -16.78 -10.88
N ARG A 224 -7.04 -16.45 -9.67
CA ARG A 224 -8.05 -17.18 -8.93
C ARG A 224 -9.47 -16.73 -9.22
N GLY A 225 -9.63 -15.64 -9.94
CA GLY A 225 -10.90 -15.12 -10.39
C GLY A 225 -11.38 -15.84 -11.68
N ASN A 226 -12.60 -15.52 -12.08
CA ASN A 226 -13.14 -15.98 -13.35
C ASN A 226 -12.68 -15.05 -14.49
N SER A 227 -11.81 -15.55 -15.35
CA SER A 227 -11.23 -14.81 -16.47
C SER A 227 -12.27 -14.29 -17.48
N SER A 228 -13.46 -14.90 -17.55
CA SER A 228 -14.55 -14.47 -18.42
C SER A 228 -15.33 -13.27 -17.87
N ASN A 229 -15.22 -13.03 -16.57
CA ASN A 229 -15.98 -12.00 -15.87
C ASN A 229 -15.13 -10.77 -15.49
N ILE A 230 -13.84 -10.77 -15.77
CA ILE A 230 -12.94 -9.70 -15.34
C ILE A 230 -12.27 -9.00 -16.54
N VAL A 231 -12.20 -7.69 -16.49
CA VAL A 231 -11.36 -6.87 -17.35
C VAL A 231 -10.45 -6.02 -16.48
N VAL A 232 -9.15 -6.04 -16.73
CA VAL A 232 -8.15 -5.22 -16.04
C VAL A 232 -7.64 -4.14 -17.00
N LEU A 233 -8.08 -2.90 -16.80
CA LEU A 233 -7.64 -1.77 -17.58
C LEU A 233 -6.44 -1.09 -16.92
N LEU A 234 -5.29 -1.13 -17.58
CA LEU A 234 -4.03 -0.55 -17.15
C LEU A 234 -3.81 0.85 -17.74
N ASN A 235 -2.88 1.61 -17.13
CA ASN A 235 -2.54 2.97 -17.57
C ASN A 235 -3.75 3.90 -17.63
N ALA A 236 -4.72 3.71 -16.74
CA ALA A 236 -5.96 4.46 -16.69
C ALA A 236 -6.17 5.05 -15.28
N THR A 237 -6.11 6.39 -15.19
CA THR A 237 -6.25 7.12 -13.93
C THR A 237 -7.68 7.63 -13.79
N VAL A 238 -8.38 7.18 -12.75
CA VAL A 238 -9.72 7.68 -12.43
C VAL A 238 -9.63 9.13 -11.97
N LYS A 239 -10.42 10.00 -12.62
CA LYS A 239 -10.50 11.42 -12.33
C LYS A 239 -11.53 11.71 -11.25
N ASN A 240 -12.73 11.16 -11.41
CA ASN A 240 -13.83 11.31 -10.44
C ASN A 240 -14.91 10.26 -10.67
N ILE A 241 -15.82 10.16 -9.72
CA ILE A 241 -17.02 9.31 -9.78
C ILE A 241 -18.11 10.07 -10.55
N VAL A 242 -18.91 9.34 -11.35
CA VAL A 242 -20.06 9.85 -12.07
C VAL A 242 -21.33 9.53 -11.32
N PHE A 243 -22.17 10.52 -11.08
CA PHE A 243 -23.42 10.40 -10.32
C PHE A 243 -24.63 10.69 -11.19
N ARG A 244 -25.78 10.12 -10.80
CA ARG A 244 -27.10 10.52 -11.27
C ARG A 244 -27.94 11.04 -10.08
N SER A 245 -28.97 11.82 -10.41
CA SER A 245 -29.94 12.23 -9.40
C SER A 245 -30.84 11.06 -8.99
N ASP A 246 -31.25 11.04 -7.72
CA ASP A 246 -32.34 10.20 -7.23
C ASP A 246 -33.70 10.81 -7.64
N ASP A 247 -34.80 10.15 -7.25
CA ASP A 247 -36.18 10.57 -7.55
C ASP A 247 -36.55 11.93 -6.93
N LYS A 248 -35.75 12.42 -5.96
CA LYS A 248 -35.87 13.73 -5.32
C LYS A 248 -34.96 14.78 -5.94
N GLY A 249 -34.29 14.45 -7.07
CA GLY A 249 -33.36 15.34 -7.77
C GLY A 249 -31.99 15.49 -7.11
N LYS A 250 -31.71 14.78 -6.01
CA LYS A 250 -30.41 14.80 -5.33
C LYS A 250 -29.43 13.85 -6.03
N LYS A 251 -28.27 14.35 -6.44
CA LYS A 251 -27.20 13.51 -6.99
C LYS A 251 -26.56 12.67 -5.89
N SER A 252 -27.06 11.49 -5.62
CA SER A 252 -26.59 10.62 -4.54
C SER A 252 -26.41 9.16 -4.94
N ILE A 253 -26.65 8.83 -6.22
CA ILE A 253 -26.54 7.48 -6.75
C ILE A 253 -25.35 7.42 -7.73
N VAL A 254 -24.42 6.51 -7.51
CA VAL A 254 -23.29 6.30 -8.44
C VAL A 254 -23.78 5.67 -9.73
N ARG A 255 -23.36 6.23 -10.85
CA ARG A 255 -23.55 5.68 -12.18
C ARG A 255 -22.32 4.95 -12.72
N GLY A 256 -21.12 5.41 -12.35
CA GLY A 256 -19.86 4.87 -12.85
C GLY A 256 -18.67 5.77 -12.49
N ILE A 257 -17.66 5.73 -13.34
CA ILE A 257 -16.41 6.48 -13.17
C ILE A 257 -16.08 7.25 -14.45
N ARG A 258 -15.37 8.38 -14.26
CA ARG A 258 -14.67 9.09 -15.32
C ARG A 258 -13.18 8.95 -15.13
N PHE A 259 -12.46 8.62 -16.20
CA PHE A 259 -11.02 8.37 -16.15
C PHE A 259 -10.30 8.96 -17.37
N ILE A 260 -9.00 9.04 -17.29
CA ILE A 260 -8.08 9.48 -18.35
C ILE A 260 -7.04 8.39 -18.61
N ASN A 261 -6.46 8.38 -19.80
CA ASN A 261 -5.21 7.64 -20.00
C ASN A 261 -4.13 8.31 -19.15
N SER A 262 -3.39 7.54 -18.35
CA SER A 262 -2.42 8.05 -17.38
C SER A 262 -1.31 8.89 -18.03
N ASN A 263 -0.94 8.57 -19.28
CA ASN A 263 0.06 9.27 -20.07
C ASN A 263 -0.55 10.24 -21.08
N GLY A 264 -1.88 10.36 -21.11
CA GLY A 264 -2.62 11.18 -22.06
C GLY A 264 -2.95 12.60 -21.55
N SER A 265 -3.72 13.32 -22.35
CA SER A 265 -4.24 14.64 -21.96
C SER A 265 -5.28 14.51 -20.84
N ILE A 266 -5.21 15.40 -19.84
CA ILE A 266 -6.20 15.50 -18.75
C ILE A 266 -7.60 15.88 -19.26
N ASN A 267 -7.68 16.51 -20.44
CA ASN A 267 -8.93 16.93 -21.06
C ASN A 267 -9.60 15.82 -21.87
N GLN A 268 -8.86 14.75 -22.21
CA GLN A 268 -9.42 13.60 -22.90
C GLN A 268 -9.90 12.58 -21.87
N THR A 269 -11.20 12.61 -21.58
CA THR A 269 -11.82 11.76 -20.58
C THR A 269 -12.66 10.65 -21.22
N TYR A 270 -12.75 9.53 -20.51
CA TYR A 270 -13.54 8.36 -20.85
C TYR A 270 -14.43 8.00 -19.66
N GLU A 271 -15.51 7.27 -19.91
CA GLU A 271 -16.42 6.83 -18.85
C GLU A 271 -16.72 5.33 -18.98
N SER A 272 -16.88 4.67 -17.83
CA SER A 272 -17.42 3.33 -17.69
C SER A 272 -18.51 3.34 -16.64
N TYR A 273 -19.53 2.52 -16.83
CA TYR A 273 -20.75 2.57 -16.04
C TYR A 273 -21.02 1.26 -15.30
N LEU A 274 -21.78 1.38 -14.23
CA LEU A 274 -22.38 0.22 -13.56
C LEU A 274 -23.58 -0.30 -14.39
N THR A 275 -23.74 -1.62 -14.42
CA THR A 275 -24.94 -2.26 -14.94
C THR A 275 -26.15 -1.79 -14.13
N GLN A 276 -27.14 -1.25 -14.83
CA GLN A 276 -28.39 -0.77 -14.20
C GLN A 276 -29.56 -1.47 -14.83
N PRO A 277 -30.41 -2.14 -14.05
CA PRO A 277 -31.74 -2.53 -14.53
C PRO A 277 -32.55 -1.28 -14.89
N GLU A 278 -33.39 -1.36 -15.90
CA GLU A 278 -34.28 -0.25 -16.29
C GLU A 278 -35.07 0.23 -15.06
N ASN A 279 -35.03 1.56 -14.80
CA ASN A 279 -35.74 2.25 -13.72
C ASN A 279 -35.36 1.85 -12.27
N SER A 280 -34.19 1.22 -12.02
CA SER A 280 -33.78 0.84 -10.68
C SER A 280 -32.40 1.42 -10.29
N SER A 281 -32.08 1.34 -9.00
CA SER A 281 -30.72 1.62 -8.49
C SER A 281 -29.74 0.55 -9.01
N PRO A 282 -28.44 0.90 -9.19
CA PRO A 282 -27.43 -0.11 -9.51
C PRO A 282 -27.46 -1.21 -8.45
N GLN A 283 -27.38 -2.44 -8.91
CA GLN A 283 -27.29 -3.57 -7.97
C GLN A 283 -25.84 -3.81 -7.52
N GLY A 284 -24.84 -3.27 -8.22
CA GLY A 284 -23.43 -3.32 -7.87
C GLY A 284 -22.89 -1.96 -7.42
N ASP A 285 -21.58 -1.90 -7.20
CA ASP A 285 -20.92 -0.74 -6.63
C ASP A 285 -19.67 -0.33 -7.44
N VAL A 286 -19.35 0.96 -7.40
CA VAL A 286 -17.98 1.43 -7.57
C VAL A 286 -17.26 1.26 -6.23
N ILE A 287 -16.10 0.61 -6.24
CA ILE A 287 -15.32 0.31 -5.03
C ILE A 287 -13.95 0.97 -5.15
N LEU A 288 -13.68 1.95 -4.29
CA LEU A 288 -12.36 2.58 -4.23
C LEU A 288 -11.39 1.66 -3.48
N SER A 289 -10.30 1.29 -4.15
CA SER A 289 -9.16 0.52 -3.64
C SER A 289 -7.83 1.16 -4.06
N ALA A 290 -7.83 2.50 -4.20
CA ALA A 290 -6.68 3.27 -4.68
C ALA A 290 -5.63 3.55 -3.58
N GLY A 291 -5.78 2.93 -2.41
CA GLY A 291 -4.91 3.04 -1.24
C GLY A 291 -5.16 4.30 -0.41
N ALA A 292 -4.52 4.37 0.76
CA ALA A 292 -4.75 5.42 1.76
C ALA A 292 -4.58 6.85 1.24
N ILE A 293 -3.84 7.03 0.15
CA ILE A 293 -3.65 8.35 -0.49
C ILE A 293 -4.66 8.56 -1.63
N GLY A 294 -4.90 7.53 -2.47
CA GLY A 294 -5.69 7.68 -3.69
C GLY A 294 -7.19 7.70 -3.44
N SER A 295 -7.70 6.87 -2.54
CA SER A 295 -9.15 6.78 -2.29
C SER A 295 -9.75 8.06 -1.72
N PRO A 296 -9.19 8.69 -0.67
CA PRO A 296 -9.67 10.01 -0.23
C PRO A 296 -9.46 11.10 -1.29
N GLN A 297 -8.38 11.05 -2.08
CA GLN A 297 -8.17 11.99 -3.20
C GLN A 297 -9.31 11.91 -4.22
N ILE A 298 -9.73 10.70 -4.60
CA ILE A 298 -10.82 10.51 -5.57
C ILE A 298 -12.17 10.98 -5.00
N LEU A 299 -12.45 10.74 -3.72
CA LEU A 299 -13.64 11.27 -3.06
C LEU A 299 -13.68 12.80 -3.13
N LEU A 300 -12.58 13.47 -2.77
CA LEU A 300 -12.47 14.93 -2.85
C LEU A 300 -12.69 15.42 -4.29
N LEU A 301 -12.02 14.82 -5.28
CA LEU A 301 -12.18 15.17 -6.70
C LEU A 301 -13.59 14.91 -7.24
N SER A 302 -14.38 14.09 -6.53
CA SER A 302 -15.78 13.77 -6.87
C SER A 302 -16.79 14.66 -6.15
N GLY A 303 -16.33 15.66 -5.39
CA GLY A 303 -17.22 16.57 -4.66
C GLY A 303 -17.70 16.01 -3.30
N ILE A 304 -17.07 14.96 -2.79
CA ILE A 304 -17.34 14.35 -1.49
C ILE A 304 -16.20 14.71 -0.54
N GLY A 305 -16.47 15.56 0.44
CA GLY A 305 -15.45 16.01 1.40
C GLY A 305 -15.78 17.35 2.03
N PRO A 306 -14.85 17.95 2.80
CA PRO A 306 -15.09 19.22 3.49
C PRO A 306 -15.43 20.35 2.51
N LYS A 307 -16.62 20.97 2.66
CA LYS A 307 -17.15 22.03 1.80
C LYS A 307 -16.15 23.15 1.51
N GLY A 308 -15.52 23.68 2.57
CA GLY A 308 -14.57 24.79 2.43
C GLY A 308 -13.34 24.42 1.58
N HIS A 309 -12.81 23.19 1.78
CA HIS A 309 -11.68 22.69 1.01
C HIS A 309 -12.02 22.51 -0.48
N LEU A 310 -13.17 21.90 -0.78
CA LEU A 310 -13.64 21.71 -2.16
C LEU A 310 -13.86 23.04 -2.88
N GLY A 311 -14.38 24.06 -2.16
CA GLY A 311 -14.60 25.40 -2.67
C GLY A 311 -13.31 26.08 -3.17
N ASN A 312 -12.17 25.83 -2.50
CA ASN A 312 -10.86 26.39 -2.90
C ASN A 312 -10.40 25.90 -4.28
N PHE A 313 -10.91 24.76 -4.76
CA PHE A 313 -10.60 24.16 -6.05
C PHE A 313 -11.74 24.28 -7.07
N SER A 314 -12.81 25.04 -6.76
CA SER A 314 -14.00 25.15 -7.59
C SER A 314 -14.65 23.79 -7.91
N ILE A 315 -14.51 22.82 -7.02
CA ILE A 315 -15.13 21.50 -7.14
C ILE A 315 -16.57 21.62 -6.63
N PRO A 316 -17.59 21.31 -7.46
CA PRO A 316 -18.98 21.34 -7.03
C PRO A 316 -19.23 20.38 -5.85
N LEU A 317 -19.79 20.89 -4.75
CA LEU A 317 -20.10 20.08 -3.60
C LEU A 317 -21.23 19.10 -3.91
N LEU A 318 -20.94 17.81 -3.79
CA LEU A 318 -21.94 16.75 -3.80
C LEU A 318 -22.42 16.44 -2.38
N LEU A 319 -21.46 16.23 -1.47
CA LEU A 319 -21.71 15.86 -0.09
C LEU A 319 -20.64 16.47 0.85
N ASP A 320 -21.08 17.25 1.84
CA ASP A 320 -20.18 17.75 2.89
C ASP A 320 -19.85 16.62 3.89
N LEU A 321 -18.81 15.85 3.60
CA LEU A 321 -18.35 14.72 4.41
C LEU A 321 -16.98 15.06 5.01
N LYS A 322 -17.00 15.66 6.20
CA LYS A 322 -15.84 16.28 6.86
C LYS A 322 -14.71 15.31 7.18
N GLY A 323 -15.02 14.01 7.32
CA GLY A 323 -14.04 12.95 7.64
C GLY A 323 -13.10 12.58 6.48
N VAL A 324 -13.45 12.94 5.24
CA VAL A 324 -12.61 12.60 4.08
C VAL A 324 -11.27 13.31 4.18
N GLY A 325 -10.19 12.52 4.11
CA GLY A 325 -8.82 12.99 4.25
C GLY A 325 -8.36 13.26 5.67
N GLN A 326 -9.21 13.01 6.69
CA GLN A 326 -8.82 13.20 8.10
C GLN A 326 -8.21 11.92 8.69
N ASP A 327 -7.55 12.08 9.85
CA ASP A 327 -6.91 10.99 10.60
C ASP A 327 -5.88 10.19 9.81
N MET A 328 -5.14 10.84 8.93
CA MET A 328 -4.03 10.21 8.19
C MET A 328 -2.92 9.80 9.15
N GLN A 329 -2.52 8.54 9.08
CA GLN A 329 -1.45 7.98 9.90
C GLN A 329 -0.46 7.19 9.06
N ASP A 330 0.76 7.04 9.58
CA ASP A 330 1.79 6.10 9.14
C ASP A 330 2.55 5.59 10.36
N ASN A 331 3.22 4.46 10.26
CA ASN A 331 4.13 4.01 11.31
C ASN A 331 5.45 4.81 11.26
N PRO A 332 5.73 5.70 12.23
CA PRO A 332 7.02 6.38 12.28
C PRO A 332 8.13 5.40 12.62
N GLY A 333 9.27 5.53 11.97
CA GLY A 333 10.39 4.65 12.20
C GLY A 333 11.73 5.36 12.32
N ILE A 334 12.68 4.66 12.90
CA ILE A 334 14.10 5.05 12.97
C ILE A 334 14.93 3.95 12.28
N THR A 335 15.86 4.36 11.43
CA THR A 335 16.75 3.44 10.73
C THR A 335 18.20 3.74 11.05
N LEU A 336 18.92 2.75 11.55
CA LEU A 336 20.38 2.80 11.65
C LEU A 336 20.99 2.22 10.39
N ILE A 337 21.86 3.01 9.77
CA ILE A 337 22.60 2.62 8.57
C ILE A 337 23.96 2.11 8.99
N LEU A 338 24.31 0.92 8.51
CA LEU A 338 25.52 0.21 8.88
C LEU A 338 26.34 -0.06 7.60
N ARG A 339 27.65 0.14 7.67
CA ARG A 339 28.56 -0.14 6.54
C ARG A 339 28.96 -1.60 6.58
N ALA A 340 28.48 -2.37 5.59
CA ALA A 340 28.82 -3.78 5.42
C ALA A 340 30.25 -3.99 4.95
N LYS A 341 30.84 -5.14 5.29
CA LYS A 341 32.00 -5.68 4.60
C LYS A 341 31.66 -5.99 3.13
N PRO A 342 32.64 -5.91 2.20
CA PRO A 342 32.39 -6.08 0.77
C PRO A 342 31.67 -7.37 0.38
N GLU A 343 31.97 -8.47 1.05
CA GLU A 343 31.40 -9.80 0.81
C GLU A 343 29.90 -9.92 1.14
N TYR A 344 29.30 -8.92 1.83
CA TYR A 344 27.89 -8.92 2.27
C TYR A 344 27.05 -7.84 1.59
N ARG A 345 27.39 -7.45 0.38
CA ARG A 345 26.78 -6.31 -0.34
C ARG A 345 25.65 -6.70 -1.28
N LEU A 346 24.97 -7.82 -1.07
CA LEU A 346 23.80 -8.20 -1.86
C LEU A 346 22.52 -7.64 -1.22
N PRO A 347 21.56 -7.19 -2.04
CA PRO A 347 20.24 -6.79 -1.54
C PRO A 347 19.55 -7.93 -0.78
N GLU A 348 19.01 -7.64 0.40
CA GLU A 348 18.37 -8.61 1.27
C GLU A 348 17.07 -8.06 1.85
N SER A 349 15.96 -8.73 1.56
CA SER A 349 14.67 -8.43 2.17
C SER A 349 14.63 -8.89 3.64
N PRO A 350 13.82 -8.26 4.51
CA PRO A 350 13.62 -8.75 5.87
C PRO A 350 12.91 -10.10 5.84
N GLN A 351 13.37 -11.03 6.67
CA GLN A 351 12.78 -12.36 6.87
C GLN A 351 12.56 -12.65 8.35
N VAL A 352 13.24 -11.91 9.20
CA VAL A 352 13.18 -12.02 10.66
C VAL A 352 12.80 -10.69 11.23
N VAL A 353 11.89 -10.71 12.20
CA VAL A 353 11.48 -9.52 12.95
C VAL A 353 11.57 -9.77 14.45
N GLY A 354 11.88 -8.70 15.16
CA GLY A 354 11.76 -8.62 16.61
C GLY A 354 10.53 -7.79 16.98
N ILE A 355 9.60 -8.36 17.71
CA ILE A 355 8.38 -7.70 18.18
C ILE A 355 8.51 -7.53 19.69
N ALA A 356 8.41 -6.29 20.17
CA ALA A 356 8.47 -5.98 21.60
C ALA A 356 7.36 -6.73 22.37
N LYS A 357 7.61 -7.05 23.66
CA LYS A 357 6.67 -7.80 24.49
C LYS A 357 5.29 -7.13 24.59
N ASP A 358 5.25 -5.79 24.57
CA ASP A 358 4.04 -4.97 24.61
C ASP A 358 3.52 -4.59 23.21
N PHE A 359 4.06 -5.21 22.15
CA PHE A 359 3.72 -4.98 20.74
C PHE A 359 3.97 -3.56 20.22
N LYS A 360 4.56 -2.67 21.00
CA LYS A 360 4.77 -1.27 20.59
C LYS A 360 5.77 -1.11 19.47
N PHE A 361 6.78 -1.98 19.37
CA PHE A 361 7.87 -1.86 18.43
C PHE A 361 8.06 -3.11 17.59
N VAL A 362 8.37 -2.88 16.31
CA VAL A 362 8.80 -3.95 15.39
C VAL A 362 10.17 -3.58 14.83
N VAL A 363 11.14 -4.48 14.99
CA VAL A 363 12.52 -4.33 14.51
C VAL A 363 12.74 -5.24 13.32
N GLU A 364 13.30 -4.69 12.24
CA GLU A 364 13.59 -5.38 10.98
C GLU A 364 15.03 -5.11 10.53
N GLY A 365 15.64 -6.09 9.86
CA GLY A 365 16.96 -5.93 9.25
C GLY A 365 16.93 -6.24 7.77
N PHE A 366 17.45 -5.32 6.93
CA PHE A 366 17.50 -5.49 5.48
C PHE A 366 18.71 -4.81 4.86
N VAL A 367 19.00 -5.14 3.60
CA VAL A 367 20.09 -4.55 2.82
C VAL A 367 19.51 -3.96 1.55
N LEU A 368 19.68 -2.64 1.36
CA LEU A 368 19.18 -1.93 0.17
C LEU A 368 20.33 -1.34 -0.63
N PRO A 369 20.20 -1.31 -1.96
CA PRO A 369 21.10 -0.56 -2.82
C PRO A 369 20.95 0.95 -2.55
N VAL A 370 22.04 1.71 -2.72
CA VAL A 370 22.05 3.18 -2.67
C VAL A 370 22.34 3.80 -4.03
N SER A 371 22.80 2.98 -4.98
CA SER A 371 23.06 3.37 -6.37
C SER A 371 22.93 2.18 -7.29
N PHE A 372 22.81 2.43 -8.59
CA PHE A 372 22.85 1.39 -9.63
C PHE A 372 24.19 0.67 -9.72
N ASN A 373 25.27 1.26 -9.21
CA ASN A 373 26.61 0.65 -9.16
C ASN A 373 26.77 -0.38 -8.02
N ALA A 374 25.67 -0.99 -7.58
CA ALA A 374 25.63 -2.05 -6.59
C ALA A 374 26.20 -1.70 -5.20
N THR A 375 26.40 -0.43 -4.87
CA THR A 375 26.69 -0.05 -3.48
C THR A 375 25.47 -0.29 -2.63
N THR A 376 25.61 -1.13 -1.60
CA THR A 376 24.51 -1.47 -0.69
C THR A 376 24.86 -1.09 0.75
N LEU A 377 23.85 -0.78 1.53
CA LEU A 377 23.96 -0.50 2.95
C LEU A 377 23.03 -1.41 3.75
N MET A 378 23.60 -1.98 4.82
CA MET A 378 22.80 -2.70 5.81
C MET A 378 22.00 -1.72 6.64
N ARG A 379 20.79 -2.08 6.96
CA ARG A 379 19.89 -1.28 7.79
C ARG A 379 19.28 -2.15 8.88
N ILE A 380 19.29 -1.61 10.09
CA ILE A 380 18.43 -2.09 11.18
C ILE A 380 17.41 -0.99 11.41
N SER A 381 16.15 -1.30 11.14
CA SER A 381 15.04 -0.37 11.27
C SER A 381 14.11 -0.81 12.39
N ILE A 382 13.54 0.17 13.07
CA ILE A 382 12.52 -0.04 14.09
C ILE A 382 11.38 0.92 13.83
N LYS A 383 10.15 0.43 13.95
CA LYS A 383 8.95 1.26 13.84
C LYS A 383 8.11 1.21 15.10
N LEU A 384 7.41 2.31 15.34
CA LEU A 384 6.31 2.36 16.28
C LEU A 384 5.08 1.69 15.67
N ALA A 385 4.55 0.67 16.34
CA ALA A 385 3.45 -0.13 15.80
C ALA A 385 2.10 0.59 15.87
N PHE A 386 1.84 1.34 16.94
CA PHE A 386 0.56 2.00 17.21
C PHE A 386 0.77 3.49 17.54
N PRO A 387 1.04 4.34 16.52
CA PRO A 387 1.18 5.77 16.72
C PRO A 387 -0.16 6.42 17.08
N GLU A 388 -0.12 7.46 17.93
CA GLU A 388 -1.28 8.30 18.25
C GLU A 388 -1.34 9.55 17.38
N SER A 389 -0.20 10.00 16.87
CA SER A 389 -0.12 11.17 15.99
C SER A 389 -0.95 10.96 14.73
N LYS A 390 -1.82 11.94 14.43
CA LYS A 390 -2.72 11.94 13.28
C LYS A 390 -2.59 13.22 12.50
N GLY A 391 -2.74 13.12 11.21
CA GLY A 391 -2.69 14.24 10.30
C GLY A 391 -3.85 14.26 9.33
N ARG A 392 -3.63 14.81 8.15
CA ARG A 392 -4.66 14.95 7.12
C ARG A 392 -4.09 14.93 5.71
N LEU A 393 -4.98 14.69 4.76
CA LEU A 393 -4.76 14.75 3.33
C LEU A 393 -5.64 15.85 2.73
N GLU A 394 -5.05 16.69 1.90
CA GLU A 394 -5.71 17.80 1.21
C GLU A 394 -5.33 17.79 -0.27
N LEU A 395 -6.22 18.20 -1.16
CA LEU A 395 -5.88 18.38 -2.57
C LEU A 395 -4.81 19.47 -2.72
N ASN A 396 -3.90 19.26 -3.65
CA ASN A 396 -2.95 20.26 -4.11
C ASN A 396 -3.42 20.96 -5.39
N ASN A 397 -4.15 20.20 -6.21
CA ASN A 397 -4.76 20.63 -7.45
C ASN A 397 -5.83 19.60 -7.88
N THR A 398 -6.40 19.76 -9.08
CA THR A 398 -7.46 18.87 -9.61
C THR A 398 -6.94 17.80 -10.58
N ASP A 399 -5.64 17.68 -10.81
CA ASP A 399 -5.07 16.59 -11.63
C ASP A 399 -4.96 15.31 -10.79
N PRO A 400 -5.70 14.23 -11.12
CA PRO A 400 -5.71 12.99 -10.34
C PRO A 400 -4.37 12.24 -10.36
N ARG A 401 -3.45 12.60 -11.28
CA ARG A 401 -2.13 11.98 -11.39
C ARG A 401 -1.14 12.52 -10.36
N GLN A 402 -1.33 13.77 -9.95
CA GLN A 402 -0.48 14.44 -8.98
C GLN A 402 -0.78 13.97 -7.56
N ASN A 403 0.24 14.01 -6.72
CA ASN A 403 0.05 13.68 -5.31
C ASN A 403 -0.74 14.79 -4.59
N PRO A 404 -1.70 14.43 -3.73
CA PRO A 404 -2.27 15.37 -2.76
C PRO A 404 -1.21 15.78 -1.73
N VAL A 405 -1.47 16.83 -1.00
CA VAL A 405 -0.68 17.23 0.16
C VAL A 405 -1.05 16.34 1.33
N VAL A 406 -0.05 15.68 1.93
CA VAL A 406 -0.26 14.79 3.09
C VAL A 406 0.56 15.30 4.26
N LEU A 407 -0.07 15.38 5.42
CA LEU A 407 0.54 15.61 6.72
C LEU A 407 0.26 14.37 7.58
N PHE A 408 1.28 13.78 8.19
CA PHE A 408 1.12 12.66 9.13
C PHE A 408 1.29 13.10 10.59
N ASN A 409 1.83 14.30 10.83
CA ASN A 409 2.18 14.81 12.16
C ASN A 409 3.12 13.85 12.93
N TYR A 410 4.14 13.30 12.24
CA TYR A 410 5.05 12.34 12.86
C TYR A 410 5.60 12.83 14.19
N LEU A 411 5.39 12.03 15.26
CA LEU A 411 5.87 12.31 16.62
C LEU A 411 5.35 13.62 17.22
N ALA A 412 4.19 14.11 16.78
CA ALA A 412 3.55 15.29 17.35
C ALA A 412 3.02 15.00 18.77
N GLU A 413 2.45 13.81 18.97
CA GLU A 413 2.02 13.39 20.29
C GLU A 413 3.20 13.04 21.19
N GLU A 414 3.14 13.47 22.44
CA GLU A 414 4.22 13.30 23.41
C GLU A 414 4.52 11.82 23.68
N LYS A 415 3.50 10.96 23.63
CA LYS A 415 3.66 9.51 23.76
C LYS A 415 4.53 8.96 22.64
N ASP A 416 4.22 9.28 21.38
CA ASP A 416 4.96 8.81 20.21
C ASP A 416 6.43 9.24 20.26
N LEU A 417 6.68 10.46 20.72
CA LEU A 417 8.03 10.98 20.86
C LEU A 417 8.82 10.28 21.97
N ARG A 418 8.20 9.99 23.11
CA ARG A 418 8.82 9.19 24.20
C ARG A 418 9.12 7.76 23.73
N GLU A 419 8.18 7.16 23.02
CA GLU A 419 8.35 5.80 22.47
C GLU A 419 9.43 5.79 21.39
N CYS A 420 9.57 6.84 20.58
CA CYS A 420 10.70 6.97 19.64
C CYS A 420 12.06 6.96 20.35
N VAL A 421 12.20 7.62 21.49
CA VAL A 421 13.44 7.56 22.29
C VAL A 421 13.74 6.12 22.72
N GLN A 422 12.73 5.36 23.14
CA GLN A 422 12.87 3.92 23.48
C GLN A 422 13.27 3.10 22.25
N MET A 423 12.67 3.39 21.09
CA MET A 423 13.05 2.74 19.82
C MET A 423 14.54 2.95 19.51
N VAL A 424 15.05 4.19 19.64
CA VAL A 424 16.45 4.48 19.39
C VAL A 424 17.36 3.68 20.32
N GLN A 425 17.01 3.55 21.59
CA GLN A 425 17.77 2.77 22.56
C GLN A 425 17.78 1.27 22.19
N LEU A 426 16.63 0.72 21.83
CA LEU A 426 16.49 -0.69 21.43
C LEU A 426 17.25 -0.99 20.13
N VAL A 427 17.08 -0.19 19.09
CA VAL A 427 17.77 -0.44 17.80
C VAL A 427 19.28 -0.29 17.91
N LYS A 428 19.78 0.60 18.79
CA LYS A 428 21.22 0.68 19.13
C LYS A 428 21.73 -0.61 19.78
N LYS A 429 20.93 -1.20 20.69
CA LYS A 429 21.27 -2.46 21.34
C LYS A 429 21.37 -3.61 20.34
N VAL A 430 20.40 -3.71 19.41
CA VAL A 430 20.44 -4.68 18.32
C VAL A 430 21.67 -4.46 17.42
N ALA A 431 21.91 -3.24 16.96
CA ALA A 431 23.03 -2.92 16.06
C ALA A 431 24.42 -3.17 16.69
N ARG A 432 24.53 -3.15 18.03
CA ARG A 432 25.77 -3.44 18.80
C ARG A 432 25.94 -4.90 19.18
N SER A 433 24.99 -5.77 18.85
CA SER A 433 25.09 -7.21 19.14
C SER A 433 26.31 -7.84 18.45
N ARG A 434 26.86 -8.90 19.05
CA ARG A 434 28.02 -9.61 18.49
C ARG A 434 27.73 -10.17 17.10
N SER A 435 26.52 -10.67 16.92
CA SER A 435 26.08 -11.26 15.65
C SER A 435 26.05 -10.24 14.52
N ILE A 436 25.58 -9.00 14.77
CA ILE A 436 25.58 -7.93 13.78
C ILE A 436 26.99 -7.38 13.56
N ALA A 437 27.80 -7.21 14.62
CA ALA A 437 29.14 -6.65 14.53
C ALA A 437 30.07 -7.42 13.55
N ARG A 438 29.89 -8.75 13.42
CA ARG A 438 30.66 -9.59 12.50
C ARG A 438 30.51 -9.20 11.02
N PHE A 439 29.39 -8.58 10.65
CA PHE A 439 29.08 -8.13 9.29
C PHE A 439 29.58 -6.72 8.98
N LEU A 440 30.05 -5.98 9.99
CA LEU A 440 30.44 -4.60 9.83
C LEU A 440 31.93 -4.48 9.49
N GLY A 441 32.27 -3.59 8.53
CA GLY A 441 33.64 -3.30 8.12
C GLY A 441 34.32 -2.20 8.94
N ALA A 442 33.57 -1.40 9.69
CA ALA A 442 34.04 -0.31 10.54
C ALA A 442 33.01 0.00 11.63
N LYS A 443 33.40 0.82 12.61
CA LYS A 443 32.49 1.26 13.67
C LYS A 443 31.18 1.84 13.08
N PRO A 444 30.02 1.62 13.74
CA PRO A 444 28.75 2.18 13.28
C PRO A 444 28.85 3.69 13.04
N LEU A 445 28.27 4.15 11.93
CA LEU A 445 28.30 5.57 11.50
C LEU A 445 27.55 6.51 12.44
N ILE A 446 26.83 6.01 13.44
CA ILE A 446 25.96 6.83 14.29
C ILE A 446 26.46 6.84 15.71
N ASN A 447 27.04 7.98 16.09
CA ASN A 447 27.28 8.29 17.49
C ASN A 447 26.00 8.94 18.04
N VAL A 448 25.04 8.10 18.46
CA VAL A 448 23.81 8.57 19.08
C VAL A 448 24.09 8.76 20.57
N THR A 449 23.95 10.00 21.05
CA THR A 449 24.05 10.39 22.45
C THR A 449 23.17 9.54 23.38
N SER A 450 23.44 9.61 24.68
CA SER A 450 22.56 9.04 25.71
C SER A 450 21.72 10.11 26.42
N ASN A 451 21.90 11.39 26.09
CA ASN A 451 21.12 12.49 26.67
C ASN A 451 19.67 12.44 26.16
N PRO A 452 18.66 12.40 27.05
CA PRO A 452 17.26 12.30 26.65
C PRO A 452 16.77 13.42 25.72
N ASN A 453 17.17 14.66 25.96
CA ASN A 453 16.77 15.81 25.14
C ASN A 453 17.38 15.75 23.73
N GLU A 454 18.63 15.34 23.64
CA GLU A 454 19.29 15.12 22.35
C GLU A 454 18.67 13.94 21.59
N LEU A 455 18.24 12.88 22.29
CA LEU A 455 17.51 11.76 21.69
C LEU A 455 16.15 12.19 21.14
N ARG A 456 15.42 13.05 21.84
CA ARG A 456 14.16 13.63 21.34
C ARG A 456 14.38 14.43 20.05
N ASN A 457 15.41 15.28 20.03
CA ASN A 457 15.79 16.03 18.83
C ASN A 457 16.26 15.10 17.70
N PHE A 458 16.99 14.04 18.04
CA PHE A 458 17.37 13.01 17.07
C PHE A 458 16.15 12.33 16.45
N CYS A 459 15.14 11.94 17.24
CA CYS A 459 13.89 11.39 16.77
C CYS A 459 13.21 12.30 15.75
N ARG A 460 12.98 13.58 16.10
CA ARG A 460 12.32 14.54 15.20
C ARG A 460 13.07 14.76 13.88
N LYS A 461 14.40 14.76 13.91
CA LYS A 461 15.24 14.96 12.71
C LYS A 461 15.41 13.72 11.83
N ASN A 462 15.26 12.52 12.42
CA ASN A 462 15.59 11.26 11.76
C ASN A 462 14.41 10.32 11.59
N VAL A 463 13.20 10.75 11.94
CA VAL A 463 11.99 9.97 11.67
C VAL A 463 11.87 9.67 10.17
N ARG A 464 11.44 8.44 9.84
CA ARG A 464 11.21 7.96 8.49
C ARG A 464 9.86 7.29 8.41
N THR A 465 9.27 7.30 7.25
CA THR A 465 8.10 6.51 6.91
C THR A 465 8.44 5.02 6.91
N TYR A 466 7.47 4.19 7.26
CA TYR A 466 7.45 2.76 6.94
C TYR A 466 6.54 2.44 5.74
N TYR A 467 5.99 3.49 5.08
CA TYR A 467 5.07 3.36 3.94
C TYR A 467 3.79 2.60 4.30
N HIS A 468 3.36 2.66 5.56
CA HIS A 468 2.19 1.98 6.10
C HIS A 468 1.00 2.93 6.26
N PHE A 469 0.81 3.78 5.25
CA PHE A 469 -0.24 4.81 5.25
C PHE A 469 -1.61 4.20 5.49
N HIS A 470 -2.39 4.81 6.39
CA HIS A 470 -3.76 4.45 6.68
C HIS A 470 -4.56 5.68 7.14
N GLY A 471 -5.89 5.53 7.26
CA GLY A 471 -6.77 6.65 7.54
C GLY A 471 -7.19 7.43 6.29
N GLY A 472 -8.02 8.44 6.45
CA GLY A 472 -8.57 9.26 5.36
C GLY A 472 -9.97 8.86 4.90
N CYS A 473 -10.42 7.61 5.16
CA CYS A 473 -11.78 7.13 4.88
C CYS A 473 -12.28 6.25 6.03
N SER A 474 -12.18 6.74 7.27
CA SER A 474 -12.42 5.95 8.47
C SER A 474 -13.90 5.54 8.63
N ILE A 475 -14.12 4.35 9.19
CA ILE A 475 -15.45 3.85 9.58
C ILE A 475 -16.09 4.83 10.58
N GLY A 476 -17.37 5.09 10.41
CA GLY A 476 -18.17 6.00 11.25
C GLY A 476 -18.10 7.46 10.84
N SER A 477 -17.05 7.89 10.11
CA SER A 477 -16.91 9.27 9.64
C SER A 477 -17.01 9.44 8.11
N VAL A 478 -16.58 8.44 7.35
CA VAL A 478 -16.63 8.45 5.87
C VAL A 478 -17.42 7.25 5.34
N ILE A 479 -17.22 6.10 5.92
CA ILE A 479 -17.90 4.85 5.54
C ILE A 479 -18.61 4.25 6.75
N ASP A 480 -19.61 3.41 6.47
CA ASP A 480 -20.28 2.58 7.47
C ASP A 480 -19.53 1.24 7.71
N ASN A 481 -20.09 0.37 8.56
CA ASN A 481 -19.51 -0.94 8.88
C ASN A 481 -19.52 -1.93 7.71
N ASP A 482 -20.31 -1.67 6.66
CA ASP A 482 -20.33 -2.43 5.41
C ASP A 482 -19.43 -1.78 4.33
N TYR A 483 -18.57 -0.83 4.75
CA TYR A 483 -17.63 -0.11 3.88
C TYR A 483 -18.29 0.76 2.81
N LYS A 484 -19.60 1.05 2.93
CA LYS A 484 -20.36 1.94 2.06
C LYS A 484 -20.11 3.39 2.44
N VAL A 485 -19.91 4.27 1.46
CA VAL A 485 -19.74 5.70 1.71
C VAL A 485 -21.05 6.29 2.22
N ILE A 486 -21.00 6.92 3.39
CA ILE A 486 -22.17 7.48 4.08
C ILE A 486 -22.85 8.53 3.17
N GLY A 487 -24.15 8.39 2.96
CA GLY A 487 -24.96 9.33 2.17
C GLY A 487 -24.86 9.16 0.65
N VAL A 488 -24.18 8.11 0.15
CA VAL A 488 -24.05 7.80 -1.28
C VAL A 488 -24.43 6.34 -1.53
N LYS A 489 -25.25 6.09 -2.54
CA LYS A 489 -25.63 4.73 -2.96
C LYS A 489 -24.70 4.22 -4.06
N GLY A 490 -24.26 2.97 -3.97
CA GLY A 490 -23.41 2.32 -4.98
C GLY A 490 -21.94 2.72 -4.91
N LEU A 491 -21.44 3.15 -3.73
CA LEU A 491 -20.04 3.51 -3.50
C LEU A 491 -19.50 2.87 -2.22
N ARG A 492 -18.35 2.20 -2.34
CA ARG A 492 -17.60 1.67 -1.19
C ARG A 492 -16.14 2.09 -1.24
N VAL A 493 -15.47 1.99 -0.09
CA VAL A 493 -14.00 2.10 0.00
C VAL A 493 -13.46 0.86 0.70
N ILE A 494 -12.52 0.15 0.07
CA ILE A 494 -11.94 -1.10 0.61
C ILE A 494 -10.44 -1.07 0.36
N ASP A 495 -9.68 -0.46 1.25
CA ASP A 495 -8.21 -0.41 1.25
C ASP A 495 -7.67 0.14 2.59
N GLY A 496 -6.39 0.50 2.62
CA GLY A 496 -5.74 1.03 3.82
C GLY A 496 -6.31 2.36 4.32
N SER A 497 -7.07 3.11 3.50
CA SER A 497 -7.72 4.35 3.95
C SER A 497 -8.82 4.12 4.99
N THR A 498 -9.34 2.89 5.06
CA THR A 498 -10.44 2.52 5.96
C THR A 498 -9.98 2.10 7.35
N LEU A 499 -8.67 1.81 7.51
CA LEU A 499 -8.11 1.43 8.79
C LEU A 499 -7.99 2.66 9.70
N SER A 500 -8.69 2.65 10.82
CA SER A 500 -8.67 3.72 11.83
C SER A 500 -7.45 3.64 12.76
N GLU A 501 -6.76 2.51 12.77
CA GLU A 501 -5.50 2.26 13.48
C GLU A 501 -4.59 1.32 12.69
N SER A 502 -3.30 1.36 12.95
CA SER A 502 -2.34 0.41 12.39
C SER A 502 -2.64 -1.03 12.85
N PRO A 503 -2.52 -2.05 11.98
CA PRO A 503 -2.60 -3.46 12.41
C PRO A 503 -1.42 -3.91 13.28
N GLY A 504 -0.51 -3.00 13.65
CA GLY A 504 0.68 -3.26 14.46
C GLY A 504 1.84 -3.86 13.68
N THR A 505 1.54 -4.69 12.69
CA THR A 505 2.49 -5.30 11.77
C THR A 505 2.60 -4.52 10.44
N ASN A 506 3.23 -5.11 9.42
CA ASN A 506 3.25 -4.58 8.06
C ASN A 506 1.88 -4.85 7.43
N PRO A 507 1.18 -3.85 6.85
CA PRO A 507 -0.25 -3.94 6.54
C PRO A 507 -0.58 -4.82 5.32
N MET A 508 0.42 -5.26 4.53
CA MET A 508 0.20 -6.03 3.31
C MET A 508 -0.69 -7.25 3.54
N ALA A 509 -0.39 -8.06 4.56
CA ALA A 509 -1.18 -9.25 4.88
C ALA A 509 -2.64 -8.90 5.16
N THR A 510 -2.85 -7.89 6.01
CA THR A 510 -4.18 -7.41 6.39
C THR A 510 -4.97 -6.90 5.20
N LEU A 511 -4.32 -6.19 4.26
CA LEU A 511 -4.99 -5.65 3.08
C LEU A 511 -5.30 -6.72 2.03
N LEU A 512 -4.44 -7.73 1.86
CA LEU A 512 -4.75 -8.90 1.03
C LEU A 512 -5.99 -9.64 1.56
N MET A 513 -6.00 -9.89 2.86
CA MET A 513 -7.12 -10.50 3.57
C MET A 513 -8.39 -9.65 3.45
N LEU A 514 -8.31 -8.34 3.67
CA LEU A 514 -9.45 -7.42 3.62
C LEU A 514 -10.14 -7.44 2.25
N GLY A 515 -9.37 -7.48 1.15
CA GLY A 515 -9.94 -7.56 -0.20
C GLY A 515 -10.77 -8.82 -0.40
N ARG A 516 -10.25 -10.01 -0.01
CA ARG A 516 -11.00 -11.29 -0.09
C ARG A 516 -12.19 -11.29 0.87
N TYR A 517 -11.98 -10.90 2.14
CA TYR A 517 -12.99 -10.83 3.18
C TYR A 517 -14.22 -9.99 2.74
N GLN A 518 -13.98 -8.77 2.27
CA GLN A 518 -15.05 -7.90 1.81
C GLN A 518 -15.69 -8.40 0.51
N GLY A 519 -14.90 -9.00 -0.38
CA GLY A 519 -15.43 -9.64 -1.58
C GLY A 519 -16.47 -10.72 -1.25
N ILE A 520 -16.16 -11.61 -0.30
CA ILE A 520 -17.10 -12.66 0.16
C ILE A 520 -18.35 -12.05 0.80
N LYS A 521 -18.19 -11.01 1.64
CA LYS A 521 -19.36 -10.32 2.24
C LYS A 521 -20.27 -9.70 1.19
N ILE A 522 -19.69 -9.06 0.15
CA ILE A 522 -20.46 -8.44 -0.94
C ILE A 522 -21.19 -9.52 -1.76
N LEU A 523 -20.55 -10.64 -2.07
CA LEU A 523 -21.20 -11.76 -2.76
C LEU A 523 -22.41 -12.26 -1.97
N LYS A 524 -22.26 -12.46 -0.68
CA LYS A 524 -23.34 -12.88 0.22
C LYS A 524 -24.48 -11.85 0.28
N GLU A 525 -24.16 -10.56 0.44
CA GLU A 525 -25.16 -9.48 0.43
C GLU A 525 -26.02 -9.51 -0.85
N ARG A 526 -25.40 -9.79 -2.01
CA ARG A 526 -26.11 -9.90 -3.30
C ARG A 526 -27.01 -11.12 -3.37
N GLU A 527 -26.57 -12.26 -2.85
CA GLU A 527 -27.36 -13.50 -2.81
C GLU A 527 -28.60 -13.33 -1.92
N ASP A 528 -28.41 -12.78 -0.73
CA ASP A 528 -29.51 -12.53 0.21
C ASP A 528 -30.55 -11.57 -0.40
N ALA A 529 -30.11 -10.49 -1.07
CA ALA A 529 -31.01 -9.54 -1.74
C ALA A 529 -31.80 -10.21 -2.88
N SER A 530 -31.19 -11.11 -3.65
CA SER A 530 -31.86 -11.85 -4.72
C SER A 530 -32.90 -12.85 -4.19
N ALA A 531 -32.60 -13.50 -3.05
CA ALA A 531 -33.52 -14.43 -2.41
C ALA A 531 -34.79 -13.74 -1.88
N PHE A 532 -34.67 -12.54 -1.30
CA PHE A 532 -35.78 -11.74 -0.83
C PHE A 532 -36.66 -11.19 -1.98
N GLY A 533 -36.03 -10.79 -3.10
CA GLY A 533 -36.76 -10.31 -4.29
C GLY A 533 -37.66 -11.37 -4.93
N ASN A 534 -37.19 -12.63 -4.97
CA ASN A 534 -37.96 -13.76 -5.52
C ASN A 534 -39.13 -14.20 -4.63
N GLN A 535 -39.16 -13.83 -3.34
CA GLN A 535 -40.27 -14.15 -2.43
C GLN A 535 -41.43 -13.13 -2.51
N GLN A 536 -41.22 -11.98 -3.16
CA GLN A 536 -42.24 -10.91 -3.26
C GLN A 536 -43.02 -10.93 -4.60
N HIS A 537 -42.70 -11.83 -5.51
CA HIS A 537 -43.47 -12.07 -6.74
C HIS A 537 -43.91 -13.53 -6.79
N PRO A 538 -45.13 -13.85 -6.19
CA PRO A 538 -45.72 -15.16 -6.40
C PRO A 538 -46.29 -15.33 -7.82
#